data_020c10da5d85e5c00b6135237a9be55b
#
_entry.id   020c10da5d85e5c00b6135237a9be55b
#
_cell.length_a   1.000
_cell.length_b   1.000
_cell.length_c   1.000
_cell.angle_alpha   90.00
_cell.angle_beta   90.00
_cell.angle_gamma   90.00
#
_symmetry.space_group_name_H-M   'P 1'
#
loop_
_entity.id
_entity.type
_entity.pdbx_description
1 polymer ?
#
loop_
_entity_poly.entity_id
_entity_poly.type
_entity_poly.pdbx_seq_one_letter_code
_entity_poly.pdbx_strand_id
1 'polypeptide(L)'
;STINVSGKEKGGRAIVWGDIALIDGNINARGSDITKTGGFVETSGHHLSIGDDAVAEAREWLLDPDNVSINSGTDDASYLQQDGRGDTPDKVLASGKKTISNGTLSAALAKGVGVNISATNKINVTADINVQNGTLTLHTEKNGVEINGNITSTQNGNLTIKSGGWVDVHKNITLGTGFLNITAKDSIAFEHGNNLTITAQGNIISKTNDKQLRLNNVSINGTGAGLNFIANQNNFTHLINGTINISGTVVINQTTKNNAAPWNASKDSFWNVSTLTLSDNAKFTFIKFVDSNRSTNSNDRRSFAGVKFFGKDGEMRFNIGNNAKAEFKLKPNEKTTPNKPLPIQFSSNISATGGGTVSFDIHANLSARSTELNMSSINISNGVNFSINSHTRGNDAFKIQKDLTINATNSNFSLKQTKDSFSNTYKRNAITSTHNLTILGGNVTLGGENSSSSITGNINISNNANVTLQAYTDNSNEGKQERTLTLGNISINGKLNLVGSNAKINGNLSVLKGATFKGETNDSLNITGNFTNNGTSEINIKQGVVNLGNVTNGGNLNITTNAKTN
;
A
#
# COMPACT_ATOMS: atom_id res chain seq x y z
N SER A 1 51.23 -8.39 7.74
CA SER A 1 51.79 -8.20 6.38
C SER A 1 51.24 -6.95 5.74
N THR A 2 51.97 -6.36 4.77
CA THR A 2 51.53 -5.17 4.05
C THR A 2 51.70 -5.37 2.55
N ILE A 3 50.62 -5.10 1.81
CA ILE A 3 50.64 -4.95 0.35
C ILE A 3 50.44 -3.47 0.04
N ASN A 4 51.38 -2.85 -0.65
CA ASN A 4 51.30 -1.42 -0.95
C ASN A 4 51.32 -1.19 -2.47
N VAL A 5 50.17 -0.76 -3.00
CA VAL A 5 49.96 -0.34 -4.38
C VAL A 5 49.41 1.08 -4.45
N SER A 6 49.70 1.90 -3.43
CA SER A 6 49.30 3.32 -3.39
C SER A 6 50.07 4.16 -4.41
N GLY A 7 49.47 5.22 -4.85
CA GLY A 7 50.09 6.20 -5.75
C GLY A 7 49.79 7.65 -5.34
N LYS A 8 50.62 8.59 -5.76
CA LYS A 8 50.43 10.02 -5.41
C LYS A 8 49.14 10.59 -5.96
N GLU A 9 48.72 10.16 -7.14
CA GLU A 9 47.50 10.63 -7.80
C GLU A 9 46.43 9.57 -7.74
N LYS A 10 46.74 8.36 -8.19
CA LYS A 10 45.79 7.21 -8.28
C LYS A 10 46.38 5.99 -7.59
N GLY A 11 45.54 5.28 -6.85
CA GLY A 11 45.84 3.96 -6.30
C GLY A 11 45.88 2.89 -7.37
N GLY A 12 46.66 1.83 -7.11
CA GLY A 12 46.79 0.69 -7.97
C GLY A 12 45.74 -0.38 -7.69
N ARG A 13 46.02 -1.60 -8.17
CA ARG A 13 45.19 -2.77 -7.99
C ARG A 13 45.94 -3.86 -7.24
N ALA A 14 45.32 -4.41 -6.20
CA ALA A 14 45.78 -5.58 -5.48
C ALA A 14 44.75 -6.69 -5.52
N ILE A 15 45.14 -7.89 -5.90
CA ILE A 15 44.29 -9.09 -5.92
C ILE A 15 44.96 -10.18 -5.08
N VAL A 16 44.27 -10.69 -4.08
CA VAL A 16 44.65 -11.82 -3.27
C VAL A 16 43.59 -12.89 -3.44
N TRP A 17 43.98 -14.01 -4.06
CA TRP A 17 43.07 -15.10 -4.37
C TRP A 17 43.65 -16.46 -3.98
N GLY A 18 42.79 -17.38 -3.55
CA GLY A 18 43.13 -18.79 -3.25
C GLY A 18 41.90 -19.60 -2.87
N ASP A 19 41.95 -20.94 -2.93
CA ASP A 19 40.82 -21.76 -2.47
C ASP A 19 40.46 -21.45 -1.02
N ILE A 20 41.48 -21.27 -0.18
CA ILE A 20 41.38 -20.78 1.19
C ILE A 20 42.20 -19.49 1.27
N ALA A 21 41.57 -18.38 1.52
CA ALA A 21 42.21 -17.09 1.66
C ALA A 21 42.03 -16.55 3.10
N LEU A 22 43.14 -16.40 3.80
CA LEU A 22 43.22 -15.77 5.13
C LEU A 22 43.93 -14.45 4.99
N ILE A 23 43.21 -13.37 5.22
CA ILE A 23 43.71 -12.01 5.05
C ILE A 23 43.83 -11.36 6.44
N ASP A 24 45.08 -11.09 6.83
CA ASP A 24 45.43 -10.40 8.04
C ASP A 24 46.59 -9.42 7.78
N GLY A 25 46.35 -8.14 8.01
CA GLY A 25 47.30 -7.09 7.72
C GLY A 25 46.74 -6.00 6.80
N ASN A 26 47.64 -5.18 6.22
CA ASN A 26 47.25 -3.96 5.52
C ASN A 26 47.37 -4.13 4.00
N ILE A 27 46.34 -3.73 3.26
CA ILE A 27 46.38 -3.57 1.82
C ILE A 27 46.13 -2.09 1.50
N ASN A 28 47.12 -1.39 1.03
CA ASN A 28 47.07 0.04 0.75
C ASN A 28 47.04 0.28 -0.76
N ALA A 29 45.93 0.70 -1.27
CA ALA A 29 45.72 1.13 -2.66
C ALA A 29 45.19 2.56 -2.71
N ARG A 30 45.69 3.44 -1.83
CA ARG A 30 45.30 4.85 -1.78
C ARG A 30 45.75 5.62 -3.01
N GLY A 31 44.91 6.57 -3.44
CA GLY A 31 45.29 7.68 -4.28
C GLY A 31 45.34 8.99 -3.47
N SER A 32 45.28 10.13 -4.13
CA SER A 32 45.18 11.45 -3.47
C SER A 32 43.88 11.61 -2.66
N ASP A 33 42.81 10.98 -3.08
CA ASP A 33 41.49 10.92 -2.42
C ASP A 33 40.99 9.47 -2.48
N ILE A 34 40.77 8.85 -1.31
CA ILE A 34 40.42 7.46 -1.23
C ILE A 34 39.13 7.11 -1.97
N THR A 35 38.14 8.03 -1.97
CA THR A 35 36.82 7.84 -2.57
C THR A 35 36.79 8.09 -4.08
N LYS A 36 37.70 8.92 -4.59
CA LYS A 36 37.71 9.33 -6.00
C LYS A 36 38.84 8.69 -6.81
N THR A 37 40.04 8.67 -6.24
CA THR A 37 41.26 8.25 -6.89
C THR A 37 41.90 7.03 -6.24
N GLY A 38 41.29 6.49 -5.17
CA GLY A 38 41.68 5.20 -4.58
C GLY A 38 41.60 4.09 -5.59
N GLY A 39 42.43 3.08 -5.40
CA GLY A 39 42.50 1.90 -6.27
C GLY A 39 41.45 0.87 -5.96
N PHE A 40 41.72 -0.36 -6.39
CA PHE A 40 40.87 -1.52 -6.22
C PHE A 40 41.60 -2.62 -5.46
N VAL A 41 40.93 -3.18 -4.46
CA VAL A 41 41.41 -4.34 -3.71
C VAL A 41 40.41 -5.49 -3.89
N GLU A 42 40.90 -6.68 -4.17
CA GLU A 42 40.11 -7.90 -4.21
C GLU A 42 40.74 -8.92 -3.25
N THR A 43 39.89 -9.48 -2.40
CA THR A 43 40.23 -10.60 -1.52
C THR A 43 39.19 -11.69 -1.73
N SER A 44 39.58 -12.81 -2.34
CA SER A 44 38.66 -13.80 -2.89
C SER A 44 39.12 -15.22 -2.61
N GLY A 45 38.18 -16.15 -2.59
CA GLY A 45 38.42 -17.58 -2.45
C GLY A 45 37.16 -18.33 -2.06
N HIS A 46 37.10 -19.64 -2.32
CA HIS A 46 35.96 -20.46 -1.90
C HIS A 46 35.70 -20.32 -0.40
N HIS A 47 36.79 -20.28 0.39
CA HIS A 47 36.77 -20.03 1.83
C HIS A 47 37.59 -18.75 2.13
N LEU A 48 36.92 -17.66 2.48
CA LEU A 48 37.55 -16.39 2.79
C LEU A 48 37.38 -16.05 4.26
N SER A 49 38.45 -15.60 4.90
CA SER A 49 38.43 -15.01 6.21
C SER A 49 39.31 -13.76 6.30
N ILE A 50 38.73 -12.70 6.80
CA ILE A 50 39.36 -11.42 7.03
C ILE A 50 39.63 -11.27 8.53
N GLY A 51 40.88 -11.10 8.92
CA GLY A 51 41.30 -10.86 10.30
C GLY A 51 40.76 -9.56 10.88
N ASP A 52 40.69 -9.48 12.20
CA ASP A 52 40.11 -8.31 12.88
C ASP A 52 40.98 -7.06 12.71
N ASP A 53 42.32 -7.24 12.58
CA ASP A 53 43.29 -6.18 12.35
C ASP A 53 43.54 -5.87 10.85
N ALA A 54 42.80 -6.53 9.97
CA ALA A 54 42.93 -6.32 8.53
C ALA A 54 42.40 -4.94 8.12
N VAL A 55 43.16 -4.23 7.29
CA VAL A 55 42.81 -2.93 6.77
C VAL A 55 42.95 -2.92 5.26
N ALA A 56 41.89 -2.59 4.55
CA ALA A 56 41.92 -2.31 3.13
C ALA A 56 41.62 -0.82 2.90
N GLU A 57 42.58 -0.11 2.29
CA GLU A 57 42.45 1.30 1.94
C GLU A 57 42.41 1.46 0.42
N ALA A 58 41.23 1.48 -0.15
CA ALA A 58 40.96 1.57 -1.57
C ALA A 58 39.68 2.36 -1.82
N ARG A 59 39.43 2.73 -3.08
CA ARG A 59 38.09 3.23 -3.46
C ARG A 59 37.06 2.10 -3.36
N GLU A 60 37.46 0.89 -3.75
CA GLU A 60 36.60 -0.29 -3.74
C GLU A 60 37.36 -1.50 -3.20
N TRP A 61 36.71 -2.24 -2.30
CA TRP A 61 37.16 -3.51 -1.78
C TRP A 61 36.14 -4.61 -2.09
N LEU A 62 36.51 -5.56 -2.94
CA LEU A 62 35.73 -6.72 -3.28
C LEU A 62 36.12 -7.92 -2.40
N LEU A 63 35.11 -8.55 -1.79
CA LEU A 63 35.21 -9.83 -1.12
C LEU A 63 34.33 -10.84 -1.90
N ASP A 64 34.92 -11.95 -2.37
CA ASP A 64 34.20 -12.89 -3.24
C ASP A 64 34.39 -14.35 -2.81
N PRO A 65 33.74 -14.81 -1.72
CA PRO A 65 33.72 -16.20 -1.31
C PRO A 65 32.40 -16.92 -1.71
N ASP A 66 32.37 -18.25 -1.49
CA ASP A 66 31.12 -19.01 -1.71
C ASP A 66 29.99 -18.61 -0.76
N ASN A 67 30.31 -18.46 0.52
CA ASN A 67 29.38 -18.04 1.57
C ASN A 67 29.98 -16.94 2.44
N VAL A 68 29.13 -16.06 2.93
CA VAL A 68 29.55 -14.95 3.81
C VAL A 68 28.82 -15.01 5.14
N SER A 69 29.59 -14.88 6.21
CA SER A 69 29.11 -14.63 7.56
C SER A 69 29.74 -13.36 8.09
N ILE A 70 28.92 -12.35 8.36
CA ILE A 70 29.31 -11.11 9.01
C ILE A 70 28.82 -11.15 10.45
N ASN A 71 29.74 -11.32 11.39
CA ASN A 71 29.41 -11.45 12.82
C ASN A 71 30.41 -10.70 13.70
N SER A 72 30.20 -10.71 15.02
CA SER A 72 31.08 -10.08 16.01
C SER A 72 32.14 -11.04 16.58
N GLY A 73 32.35 -12.21 15.94
CA GLY A 73 33.34 -13.18 16.40
C GLY A 73 34.75 -12.65 16.30
N THR A 74 35.61 -13.07 17.21
CA THR A 74 37.03 -12.79 17.20
C THR A 74 37.79 -13.86 16.41
N ASP A 75 39.01 -13.55 15.98
CA ASP A 75 39.91 -14.50 15.37
C ASP A 75 40.28 -15.57 16.39
N ASP A 76 40.27 -16.84 15.95
CA ASP A 76 40.56 -18.00 16.76
C ASP A 76 41.37 -19.00 15.94
N ALA A 77 42.35 -19.65 16.57
CA ALA A 77 43.21 -20.68 15.95
C ALA A 77 42.41 -21.90 15.44
N SER A 78 41.20 -22.15 15.96
CA SER A 78 40.30 -23.22 15.52
C SER A 78 39.43 -22.88 14.30
N TYR A 79 39.75 -21.85 13.60
CA TYR A 79 39.01 -21.24 12.52
C TYR A 79 38.95 -22.09 11.25
N LEU A 80 40.00 -22.87 11.00
CA LEU A 80 40.05 -23.87 9.95
C LEU A 80 39.89 -25.28 10.53
N GLN A 81 39.00 -26.03 9.95
CA GLN A 81 38.81 -27.46 10.25
C GLN A 81 39.13 -28.30 9.01
N GLN A 82 39.44 -29.56 9.20
CA GLN A 82 39.51 -30.53 8.10
C GLN A 82 38.11 -30.78 7.53
N ASP A 83 37.97 -30.85 6.23
CA ASP A 83 36.68 -31.07 5.58
C ASP A 83 36.18 -32.55 5.70
N GLY A 84 37.03 -33.44 6.22
CA GLY A 84 36.69 -34.84 6.42
C GLY A 84 36.64 -35.69 5.13
N ARG A 85 37.09 -35.14 4.00
CA ARG A 85 37.06 -35.81 2.70
C ARG A 85 38.46 -36.31 2.32
N GLY A 86 38.73 -37.59 2.56
CA GLY A 86 39.85 -38.30 1.95
C GLY A 86 41.27 -38.02 2.48
N ASP A 87 42.26 -38.54 1.79
CA ASP A 87 43.67 -38.63 2.23
C ASP A 87 44.48 -37.31 2.16
N THR A 88 43.92 -36.24 1.61
CA THR A 88 44.50 -34.89 1.66
C THR A 88 43.58 -33.97 2.46
N PRO A 89 44.03 -33.51 3.63
CA PRO A 89 43.19 -32.69 4.48
C PRO A 89 43.02 -31.27 3.89
N ASP A 90 41.98 -31.05 3.15
CA ASP A 90 41.55 -29.70 2.80
C ASP A 90 41.02 -29.03 4.07
N LYS A 91 41.50 -27.85 4.36
CA LYS A 91 41.01 -27.04 5.46
C LYS A 91 39.90 -26.16 4.94
N VAL A 92 38.77 -26.14 5.64
CA VAL A 92 37.63 -25.27 5.37
C VAL A 92 37.36 -24.43 6.58
N LEU A 93 36.67 -23.31 6.40
CA LEU A 93 36.20 -22.51 7.52
C LEU A 93 35.27 -23.35 8.40
N ALA A 94 35.56 -23.41 9.69
CA ALA A 94 34.67 -24.07 10.63
C ALA A 94 33.28 -23.47 10.59
N SER A 95 32.27 -24.31 10.74
CA SER A 95 30.86 -23.87 10.70
C SER A 95 30.59 -22.71 11.71
N GLY A 96 29.92 -21.67 11.27
CA GLY A 96 29.61 -20.49 12.09
C GLY A 96 30.75 -19.49 12.28
N LYS A 97 31.91 -19.71 11.68
CA LYS A 97 33.02 -18.75 11.71
C LYS A 97 32.76 -17.56 10.78
N LYS A 98 33.34 -16.41 11.12
CA LYS A 98 33.16 -15.19 10.34
C LYS A 98 33.94 -15.22 9.03
N THR A 99 33.38 -14.59 8.00
CA THR A 99 34.14 -14.18 6.82
C THR A 99 34.84 -12.84 7.09
N ILE A 100 34.11 -11.90 7.71
CA ILE A 100 34.62 -10.61 8.16
C ILE A 100 33.87 -10.20 9.41
N SER A 101 34.55 -9.55 10.38
CA SER A 101 33.87 -8.97 11.53
C SER A 101 33.11 -7.72 11.14
N ASN A 102 32.00 -7.46 11.85
CA ASN A 102 31.25 -6.23 11.69
C ASN A 102 32.12 -4.99 12.05
N GLY A 103 33.07 -5.13 12.95
CA GLY A 103 34.02 -4.07 13.33
C GLY A 103 34.96 -3.70 12.18
N THR A 104 35.65 -4.70 11.58
CA THR A 104 36.52 -4.50 10.42
C THR A 104 35.79 -3.93 9.23
N LEU A 105 34.58 -4.44 8.94
CA LEU A 105 33.74 -3.94 7.87
C LEU A 105 33.31 -2.48 8.10
N SER A 106 32.82 -2.15 9.31
CA SER A 106 32.39 -0.79 9.65
C SER A 106 33.57 0.19 9.63
N ALA A 107 34.76 -0.22 10.03
CA ALA A 107 35.96 0.59 9.97
C ALA A 107 36.39 0.94 8.53
N ALA A 108 36.28 0.00 7.59
CA ALA A 108 36.49 0.26 6.16
C ALA A 108 35.46 1.25 5.60
N LEU A 109 34.19 1.03 5.89
CA LEU A 109 33.09 1.89 5.46
C LEU A 109 33.22 3.31 6.03
N ALA A 110 33.69 3.47 7.28
CA ALA A 110 33.92 4.76 7.91
C ALA A 110 34.96 5.61 7.19
N LYS A 111 35.93 4.98 6.54
CA LYS A 111 36.95 5.66 5.71
C LYS A 111 36.42 6.05 4.32
N GLY A 112 35.16 5.73 4.00
CA GLY A 112 34.53 5.98 2.71
C GLY A 112 34.86 4.92 1.65
N VAL A 113 35.40 3.76 2.06
CA VAL A 113 35.64 2.63 1.15
C VAL A 113 34.30 2.09 0.69
N GLY A 114 34.13 1.86 -0.61
CA GLY A 114 33.03 1.08 -1.16
C GLY A 114 33.34 -0.40 -0.95
N VAL A 115 32.60 -1.09 -0.08
CA VAL A 115 32.80 -2.53 0.15
C VAL A 115 31.74 -3.30 -0.62
N ASN A 116 32.22 -4.16 -1.52
CA ASN A 116 31.40 -5.05 -2.32
C ASN A 116 31.64 -6.50 -1.86
N ILE A 117 30.61 -7.10 -1.29
CA ILE A 117 30.63 -8.50 -0.85
C ILE A 117 29.78 -9.30 -1.84
N SER A 118 30.43 -10.16 -2.62
CA SER A 118 29.82 -11.02 -3.63
C SER A 118 29.95 -12.48 -3.18
N ALA A 119 28.85 -13.16 -3.01
CA ALA A 119 28.85 -14.58 -2.61
C ALA A 119 28.15 -15.44 -3.65
N THR A 120 28.73 -16.60 -3.96
CA THR A 120 28.07 -17.58 -4.85
C THR A 120 26.74 -18.05 -4.26
N ASN A 121 26.67 -18.27 -2.94
CA ASN A 121 25.49 -18.84 -2.28
C ASN A 121 24.76 -17.84 -1.38
N LYS A 122 25.17 -17.68 -0.14
CA LYS A 122 24.41 -16.97 0.91
C LYS A 122 25.26 -15.92 1.62
N ILE A 123 24.63 -14.80 1.96
CA ILE A 123 25.17 -13.81 2.89
C ILE A 123 24.29 -13.79 4.14
N ASN A 124 24.92 -13.96 5.31
CA ASN A 124 24.26 -13.85 6.61
C ASN A 124 24.93 -12.76 7.45
N VAL A 125 24.17 -11.73 7.80
CA VAL A 125 24.58 -10.63 8.67
C VAL A 125 23.98 -10.86 10.05
N THR A 126 24.80 -11.26 11.02
CA THR A 126 24.33 -11.54 12.39
C THR A 126 24.78 -10.51 13.43
N ALA A 127 25.57 -9.51 13.02
CA ALA A 127 26.00 -8.42 13.88
C ALA A 127 25.71 -7.06 13.26
N ASP A 128 25.61 -6.04 14.10
CA ASP A 128 25.30 -4.67 13.69
C ASP A 128 26.43 -4.08 12.83
N ILE A 129 26.06 -3.42 11.73
CA ILE A 129 26.98 -2.76 10.80
C ILE A 129 26.69 -1.27 10.80
N ASN A 130 27.74 -0.45 10.91
CA ASN A 130 27.66 0.99 10.70
C ASN A 130 28.26 1.35 9.34
N VAL A 131 27.42 1.78 8.41
CA VAL A 131 27.84 2.11 7.04
C VAL A 131 28.49 3.50 6.97
N GLN A 132 28.16 4.38 7.91
CA GLN A 132 28.61 5.78 7.96
C GLN A 132 28.48 6.51 6.62
N ASN A 133 29.60 6.87 5.96
CA ASN A 133 29.65 7.52 4.64
C ASN A 133 30.10 6.58 3.52
N GLY A 134 30.28 5.30 3.81
CA GLY A 134 30.64 4.30 2.82
C GLY A 134 29.44 3.80 2.00
N THR A 135 29.74 2.94 1.08
CA THR A 135 28.74 2.17 0.33
C THR A 135 28.98 0.70 0.55
N LEU A 136 27.98 0.01 1.12
CA LEU A 136 28.00 -1.43 1.28
C LEU A 136 27.12 -2.08 0.20
N THR A 137 27.70 -3.00 -0.57
CA THR A 137 26.97 -3.83 -1.53
C THR A 137 27.06 -5.28 -1.08
N LEU A 138 25.89 -5.92 -0.95
CA LEU A 138 25.74 -7.35 -0.67
C LEU A 138 25.13 -8.02 -1.90
N HIS A 139 25.87 -8.91 -2.53
CA HIS A 139 25.45 -9.61 -3.74
C HIS A 139 25.49 -11.12 -3.53
N THR A 140 24.42 -11.82 -3.93
CA THR A 140 24.43 -13.29 -4.03
C THR A 140 24.01 -13.73 -5.43
N GLU A 141 24.67 -14.78 -5.96
CA GLU A 141 24.32 -15.31 -7.27
C GLU A 141 23.12 -16.28 -7.21
N LYS A 142 23.08 -17.17 -6.21
CA LYS A 142 22.11 -18.28 -6.15
C LYS A 142 21.06 -18.14 -5.06
N ASN A 143 21.49 -18.01 -3.82
CA ASN A 143 20.61 -18.00 -2.66
C ASN A 143 20.37 -16.57 -2.14
N GLY A 144 19.99 -16.45 -0.87
CA GLY A 144 19.50 -15.20 -0.31
C GLY A 144 20.49 -14.42 0.55
N VAL A 145 20.03 -13.25 0.96
CA VAL A 145 20.67 -12.39 1.96
C VAL A 145 19.77 -12.33 3.18
N GLU A 146 20.35 -12.61 4.34
CA GLU A 146 19.65 -12.57 5.63
C GLU A 146 20.26 -11.50 6.54
N ILE A 147 19.43 -10.57 7.01
CA ILE A 147 19.85 -9.45 7.84
C ILE A 147 19.31 -9.65 9.26
N ASN A 148 20.16 -10.19 10.13
CA ASN A 148 19.90 -10.44 11.56
C ASN A 148 20.64 -9.45 12.48
N GLY A 149 21.41 -8.50 11.94
CA GLY A 149 22.01 -7.36 12.63
C GLY A 149 21.44 -6.05 12.14
N ASN A 150 21.45 -5.01 12.97
CA ASN A 150 21.05 -3.68 12.54
C ASN A 150 22.06 -3.10 11.53
N ILE A 151 21.56 -2.41 10.53
CA ILE A 151 22.41 -1.67 9.59
C ILE A 151 22.09 -0.19 9.74
N THR A 152 23.08 0.58 10.20
CA THR A 152 22.88 2.00 10.53
C THR A 152 23.84 2.89 9.76
N SER A 153 23.46 4.14 9.55
CA SER A 153 24.33 5.20 9.10
C SER A 153 23.93 6.52 9.75
N THR A 154 24.92 7.25 10.21
CA THR A 154 24.75 8.63 10.71
C THR A 154 25.18 9.68 9.68
N GLN A 155 25.74 9.28 8.54
CA GLN A 155 26.40 10.14 7.55
C GLN A 155 26.05 9.79 6.10
N ASN A 156 24.80 9.49 5.81
CA ASN A 156 24.34 9.23 4.43
C ASN A 156 25.01 8.03 3.71
N GLY A 157 25.44 7.03 4.47
CA GLY A 157 25.95 5.79 3.88
C GLY A 157 24.87 5.03 3.11
N ASN A 158 25.30 4.30 2.09
CA ASN A 158 24.40 3.60 1.18
C ASN A 158 24.48 2.08 1.36
N LEU A 159 23.32 1.42 1.26
CA LEU A 159 23.21 -0.04 1.24
C LEU A 159 22.56 -0.51 -0.05
N THR A 160 23.25 -1.37 -0.78
CA THR A 160 22.73 -2.05 -1.95
C THR A 160 22.72 -3.55 -1.72
N ILE A 161 21.57 -4.21 -1.89
CA ILE A 161 21.44 -5.67 -1.81
C ILE A 161 20.95 -6.16 -3.16
N LYS A 162 21.72 -7.06 -3.79
CA LYS A 162 21.37 -7.74 -5.04
C LYS A 162 21.36 -9.24 -4.78
N SER A 163 20.19 -9.83 -4.69
CA SER A 163 20.05 -11.25 -4.38
C SER A 163 19.61 -12.06 -5.60
N GLY A 164 20.35 -13.14 -5.89
CA GLY A 164 19.95 -14.16 -6.85
C GLY A 164 18.83 -15.07 -6.33
N GLY A 165 18.50 -14.97 -5.05
CA GLY A 165 17.37 -15.60 -4.37
C GLY A 165 16.52 -14.58 -3.62
N TRP A 166 16.34 -14.81 -2.34
CA TRP A 166 15.50 -14.03 -1.43
C TRP A 166 16.29 -13.02 -0.58
N VAL A 167 15.57 -12.08 0.03
CA VAL A 167 16.11 -11.16 1.04
C VAL A 167 15.18 -11.16 2.24
N ASP A 168 15.68 -11.56 3.41
CA ASP A 168 14.94 -11.53 4.67
C ASP A 168 15.59 -10.54 5.65
N VAL A 169 14.81 -9.56 6.08
CA VAL A 169 15.25 -8.50 6.98
C VAL A 169 14.54 -8.64 8.31
N HIS A 170 15.30 -8.94 9.35
CA HIS A 170 14.80 -9.16 10.70
C HIS A 170 15.22 -8.07 11.70
N LYS A 171 16.06 -7.13 11.28
CA LYS A 171 16.58 -6.03 12.10
C LYS A 171 16.50 -4.70 11.37
N ASN A 172 16.63 -3.62 12.14
CA ASN A 172 16.44 -2.28 11.61
C ASN A 172 17.47 -1.90 10.55
N ILE A 173 17.02 -1.15 9.55
CA ILE A 173 17.89 -0.50 8.56
C ILE A 173 17.63 1.00 8.65
N THR A 174 18.59 1.75 9.19
CA THR A 174 18.47 3.20 9.44
C THR A 174 19.62 3.93 8.79
N LEU A 175 19.41 4.42 7.57
CA LEU A 175 20.42 5.08 6.74
C LEU A 175 20.27 6.60 6.69
N GLY A 176 19.29 7.17 7.42
CA GLY A 176 19.01 8.59 7.34
C GLY A 176 18.57 8.99 5.93
N THR A 177 19.33 9.87 5.28
CA THR A 177 19.11 10.28 3.88
C THR A 177 19.88 9.40 2.87
N GLY A 178 20.58 8.37 3.33
CA GLY A 178 21.27 7.40 2.49
C GLY A 178 20.31 6.53 1.67
N PHE A 179 20.85 5.93 0.61
CA PHE A 179 20.07 5.09 -0.29
C PHE A 179 20.04 3.64 0.18
N LEU A 180 18.82 3.08 0.20
CA LEU A 180 18.57 1.66 0.35
C LEU A 180 18.04 1.12 -0.98
N ASN A 181 18.85 0.34 -1.68
CA ASN A 181 18.45 -0.32 -2.91
C ASN A 181 18.50 -1.83 -2.72
N ILE A 182 17.33 -2.47 -2.74
CA ILE A 182 17.23 -3.94 -2.64
C ILE A 182 16.63 -4.46 -3.94
N THR A 183 17.30 -5.43 -4.54
CA THR A 183 16.78 -6.19 -5.66
C THR A 183 16.92 -7.68 -5.37
N ALA A 184 15.81 -8.40 -5.32
CA ALA A 184 15.81 -9.84 -5.17
C ALA A 184 15.17 -10.50 -6.39
N LYS A 185 15.74 -11.65 -6.77
CA LYS A 185 15.11 -12.50 -7.77
C LYS A 185 13.84 -13.13 -7.20
N ASP A 186 13.87 -13.56 -5.96
CA ASP A 186 12.75 -14.18 -5.26
C ASP A 186 12.01 -13.23 -4.31
N SER A 187 11.66 -13.69 -3.12
CA SER A 187 10.90 -12.91 -2.14
C SER A 187 11.75 -11.87 -1.42
N ILE A 188 11.08 -10.82 -0.96
CA ILE A 188 11.62 -9.86 -0.01
C ILE A 188 10.67 -9.82 1.19
N ALA A 189 11.20 -10.04 2.39
CA ALA A 189 10.44 -10.01 3.62
C ALA A 189 11.06 -9.02 4.62
N PHE A 190 10.21 -8.19 5.20
CA PHE A 190 10.51 -7.35 6.35
C PHE A 190 9.61 -7.84 7.48
N GLU A 191 10.14 -8.73 8.28
CA GLU A 191 9.38 -9.44 9.31
C GLU A 191 10.21 -9.62 10.56
N HIS A 192 9.74 -9.07 11.67
CA HIS A 192 10.28 -9.38 12.99
C HIS A 192 9.13 -9.40 14.00
N GLY A 193 9.25 -10.16 15.07
CA GLY A 193 8.22 -10.23 16.12
C GLY A 193 7.90 -8.89 16.79
N ASN A 194 8.81 -7.92 16.71
CA ASN A 194 8.65 -6.54 17.18
C ASN A 194 8.81 -5.58 16.00
N ASN A 195 8.25 -4.37 16.12
CA ASN A 195 8.27 -3.36 15.08
C ASN A 195 9.66 -3.15 14.46
N LEU A 196 9.79 -3.53 13.19
CA LEU A 196 10.99 -3.29 12.40
C LEU A 196 10.98 -1.85 11.90
N THR A 197 12.11 -1.16 11.98
CA THR A 197 12.24 0.21 11.48
C THR A 197 13.12 0.27 10.23
N ILE A 198 12.63 0.95 9.20
CA ILE A 198 13.37 1.25 7.97
C ILE A 198 13.38 2.76 7.80
N THR A 199 14.55 3.38 7.77
CA THR A 199 14.72 4.82 7.49
C THR A 199 15.71 4.98 6.37
N ALA A 200 15.26 5.35 5.19
CA ALA A 200 16.06 5.50 3.98
C ALA A 200 15.28 6.16 2.85
N GLN A 201 15.96 6.43 1.73
CA GLN A 201 15.35 6.66 0.42
C GLN A 201 15.83 5.59 -0.55
N GLY A 202 15.08 5.33 -1.61
CA GLY A 202 15.50 4.38 -2.65
C GLY A 202 14.43 3.41 -3.10
N ASN A 203 14.84 2.25 -3.60
CA ASN A 203 13.94 1.29 -4.21
C ASN A 203 14.16 -0.13 -3.71
N ILE A 204 13.08 -0.82 -3.42
CA ILE A 204 13.03 -2.21 -3.00
C ILE A 204 12.23 -2.99 -4.04
N ILE A 205 12.90 -3.84 -4.83
CA ILE A 205 12.35 -4.44 -6.04
C ILE A 205 12.42 -5.97 -5.97
N SER A 206 11.27 -6.62 -5.92
CA SER A 206 11.14 -8.06 -6.18
C SER A 206 10.94 -8.29 -7.68
N LYS A 207 11.85 -9.04 -8.33
CA LYS A 207 11.91 -9.16 -9.81
C LYS A 207 11.06 -10.29 -10.37
N THR A 208 10.91 -11.40 -9.68
CA THR A 208 10.23 -12.56 -10.24
C THR A 208 8.74 -12.58 -9.95
N ASN A 209 8.05 -13.20 -10.88
CA ASN A 209 6.60 -13.25 -10.96
C ASN A 209 5.93 -14.17 -9.91
N ASP A 210 6.68 -14.89 -9.10
CA ASP A 210 6.14 -15.98 -8.28
C ASP A 210 6.38 -15.84 -6.77
N LYS A 211 7.02 -14.76 -6.33
CA LYS A 211 7.47 -14.61 -4.95
C LYS A 211 6.92 -13.35 -4.28
N GLN A 212 6.90 -13.33 -2.97
CA GLN A 212 6.13 -12.37 -2.16
C GLN A 212 6.99 -11.18 -1.71
N LEU A 213 6.40 -10.00 -1.71
CA LEU A 213 6.80 -8.92 -0.83
C LEU A 213 5.97 -9.02 0.46
N ARG A 214 6.62 -9.18 1.61
CA ARG A 214 5.96 -9.26 2.92
C ARG A 214 6.41 -8.11 3.82
N LEU A 215 5.42 -7.41 4.36
CA LEU A 215 5.61 -6.36 5.36
C LEU A 215 4.75 -6.69 6.58
N ASN A 216 5.36 -6.92 7.72
CA ASN A 216 4.65 -7.28 8.93
C ASN A 216 5.18 -6.50 10.14
N ASN A 217 4.33 -5.68 10.75
CA ASN A 217 4.68 -4.81 11.88
C ASN A 217 5.92 -3.93 11.58
N VAL A 218 5.81 -3.04 10.61
CA VAL A 218 6.94 -2.25 10.09
C VAL A 218 6.69 -0.75 10.28
N SER A 219 7.72 -0.04 10.74
CA SER A 219 7.77 1.42 10.73
C SER A 219 8.68 1.88 9.60
N ILE A 220 8.16 2.62 8.64
CA ILE A 220 8.89 3.05 7.44
C ILE A 220 8.96 4.57 7.41
N ASN A 221 10.16 5.11 7.38
CA ASN A 221 10.44 6.51 7.16
C ASN A 221 11.10 6.70 5.79
N GLY A 222 10.32 7.12 4.82
CA GLY A 222 10.79 7.42 3.47
C GLY A 222 11.37 8.83 3.42
N THR A 223 12.68 8.95 3.62
CA THR A 223 13.41 10.22 3.61
C THR A 223 13.66 10.74 2.18
N GLY A 224 14.09 11.97 2.02
CA GLY A 224 14.48 12.56 0.73
C GLY A 224 13.43 12.34 -0.37
N ALA A 225 13.79 11.62 -1.42
CA ALA A 225 12.91 11.29 -2.54
C ALA A 225 11.85 10.21 -2.19
N GLY A 226 11.92 9.63 -1.01
CA GLY A 226 11.03 8.58 -0.52
C GLY A 226 11.55 7.17 -0.74
N LEU A 227 10.82 6.21 -0.19
CA LEU A 227 11.10 4.78 -0.30
C LEU A 227 10.01 4.07 -1.10
N ASN A 228 10.42 3.40 -2.17
CA ASN A 228 9.51 2.72 -3.10
C ASN A 228 9.67 1.21 -3.00
N PHE A 229 8.58 0.52 -2.74
CA PHE A 229 8.47 -0.94 -2.80
C PHE A 229 7.79 -1.33 -4.11
N ILE A 230 8.47 -2.11 -4.93
CA ILE A 230 7.98 -2.53 -6.25
C ILE A 230 7.96 -4.05 -6.29
N ALA A 231 6.78 -4.62 -6.46
CA ALA A 231 6.60 -6.05 -6.57
C ALA A 231 5.82 -6.41 -7.83
N ASN A 232 6.45 -7.18 -8.71
CA ASN A 232 5.83 -7.71 -9.92
C ASN A 232 5.48 -9.18 -9.68
N GLN A 233 4.20 -9.55 -9.86
CA GLN A 233 3.80 -10.94 -9.58
C GLN A 233 2.83 -11.51 -10.60
N ASN A 234 2.94 -12.82 -10.81
CA ASN A 234 1.98 -13.55 -11.63
C ASN A 234 0.88 -14.24 -10.81
N ASN A 235 1.13 -14.71 -9.57
CA ASN A 235 0.21 -15.67 -8.94
C ASN A 235 0.13 -15.68 -7.41
N PHE A 236 0.76 -14.76 -6.65
CA PHE A 236 0.81 -14.89 -5.19
C PHE A 236 0.24 -13.72 -4.40
N THR A 237 -0.20 -14.06 -3.20
CA THR A 237 -0.74 -13.15 -2.20
C THR A 237 0.37 -12.29 -1.63
N HIS A 238 0.32 -10.99 -1.85
CA HIS A 238 1.14 -10.05 -1.07
C HIS A 238 0.53 -9.92 0.32
N LEU A 239 1.32 -10.11 1.34
CA LEU A 239 0.86 -9.92 2.70
C LEU A 239 1.45 -8.63 3.26
N ILE A 240 0.58 -7.63 3.42
CA ILE A 240 0.84 -6.46 4.25
C ILE A 240 0.00 -6.66 5.50
N ASN A 241 0.65 -6.82 6.64
CA ASN A 241 0.01 -7.35 7.84
C ASN A 241 0.40 -6.56 9.10
N GLY A 242 -0.47 -6.57 10.09
CA GLY A 242 -0.22 -6.06 11.42
C GLY A 242 -0.32 -4.54 11.52
N THR A 243 0.66 -3.90 12.14
CA THR A 243 0.75 -2.44 12.30
C THR A 243 1.78 -1.88 11.35
N ILE A 244 1.38 -0.89 10.57
CA ILE A 244 2.24 -0.18 9.63
C ILE A 244 2.30 1.29 10.02
N ASN A 245 3.48 1.78 10.36
CA ASN A 245 3.71 3.19 10.67
C ASN A 245 4.50 3.83 9.54
N ILE A 246 4.03 4.97 9.04
CA ILE A 246 4.63 5.68 7.91
C ILE A 246 5.00 7.09 8.33
N SER A 247 6.22 7.49 8.03
CA SER A 247 6.66 8.88 8.01
C SER A 247 7.36 9.17 6.67
N GLY A 248 7.43 10.45 6.30
CA GLY A 248 7.97 10.83 5.00
C GLY A 248 7.13 10.32 3.82
N THR A 249 7.79 9.94 2.73
CA THR A 249 7.12 9.49 1.50
C THR A 249 7.37 8.02 1.25
N VAL A 250 6.30 7.22 1.18
CA VAL A 250 6.38 5.77 0.95
C VAL A 250 5.39 5.36 -0.13
N VAL A 251 5.87 4.61 -1.11
CA VAL A 251 5.05 4.05 -2.19
C VAL A 251 5.18 2.54 -2.20
N ILE A 252 4.06 1.83 -2.20
CA ILE A 252 4.01 0.39 -2.42
C ILE A 252 3.29 0.15 -3.73
N ASN A 253 4.02 -0.31 -4.74
CA ASN A 253 3.49 -0.60 -6.07
C ASN A 253 3.50 -2.11 -6.32
N GLN A 254 2.32 -2.68 -6.42
CA GLN A 254 2.12 -4.10 -6.68
C GLN A 254 1.48 -4.29 -8.06
N THR A 255 2.24 -4.85 -8.99
CA THR A 255 1.73 -5.26 -10.30
C THR A 255 1.51 -6.77 -10.31
N THR A 256 0.30 -7.22 -10.62
CA THR A 256 0.01 -8.63 -10.87
C THR A 256 -0.04 -8.85 -12.38
N LYS A 257 0.90 -9.64 -12.90
CA LYS A 257 0.87 -10.12 -14.29
C LYS A 257 0.16 -11.45 -14.35
N ASN A 258 -0.88 -11.54 -15.13
CA ASN A 258 -1.69 -12.76 -15.24
C ASN A 258 -1.19 -13.61 -16.42
N ASN A 259 -0.12 -14.37 -16.21
CA ASN A 259 0.32 -15.42 -17.13
C ASN A 259 -0.13 -16.77 -16.59
N ALA A 260 -1.20 -17.27 -17.19
CA ALA A 260 -1.57 -18.69 -17.25
C ALA A 260 -1.26 -19.57 -16.02
N ALA A 261 -2.15 -19.64 -15.04
CA ALA A 261 -2.25 -20.83 -14.20
C ALA A 261 -3.68 -21.02 -13.68
N PRO A 262 -4.12 -22.28 -13.45
CA PRO A 262 -5.51 -22.60 -13.23
C PRO A 262 -6.00 -22.13 -11.86
N TRP A 263 -7.25 -21.72 -11.83
CA TRP A 263 -8.21 -21.68 -10.73
C TRP A 263 -7.70 -22.02 -9.33
N ASN A 264 -7.38 -21.02 -8.54
CA ASN A 264 -7.44 -21.12 -7.08
C ASN A 264 -7.96 -19.80 -6.52
N ALA A 265 -9.17 -19.84 -6.00
CA ALA A 265 -9.83 -18.72 -5.33
C ALA A 265 -9.09 -18.22 -4.05
N SER A 266 -7.97 -18.86 -3.70
CA SER A 266 -7.13 -18.53 -2.56
C SER A 266 -6.06 -17.46 -2.84
N LYS A 267 -6.07 -16.84 -4.03
CA LYS A 267 -4.98 -15.94 -4.48
C LYS A 267 -5.35 -14.46 -4.48
N ASP A 268 -6.26 -14.06 -3.62
CA ASP A 268 -6.59 -12.66 -3.42
C ASP A 268 -5.41 -11.91 -2.78
N SER A 269 -5.18 -10.67 -3.19
CA SER A 269 -4.27 -9.80 -2.48
C SER A 269 -4.90 -9.39 -1.16
N PHE A 270 -4.25 -9.72 -0.06
CA PHE A 270 -4.75 -9.39 1.27
C PHE A 270 -4.02 -8.16 1.81
N TRP A 271 -4.81 -7.17 2.17
CA TRP A 271 -4.41 -6.11 3.07
C TRP A 271 -4.97 -6.47 4.45
N ASN A 272 -4.11 -6.98 5.33
CA ASN A 272 -4.47 -7.37 6.70
C ASN A 272 -3.81 -6.43 7.71
N VAL A 273 -4.00 -5.14 7.53
CA VAL A 273 -3.42 -4.13 8.40
C VAL A 273 -4.45 -3.75 9.46
N SER A 274 -4.16 -4.08 10.69
CA SER A 274 -5.00 -3.69 11.84
C SER A 274 -4.89 -2.19 12.13
N THR A 275 -3.70 -1.62 11.97
CA THR A 275 -3.48 -0.18 12.18
C THR A 275 -2.49 0.37 11.15
N LEU A 276 -2.91 1.39 10.41
CA LEU A 276 -2.06 2.22 9.58
C LEU A 276 -1.92 3.60 10.24
N THR A 277 -0.71 3.96 10.64
CA THR A 277 -0.41 5.26 11.23
C THR A 277 0.45 6.08 10.28
N LEU A 278 0.03 7.30 9.98
CA LEU A 278 0.81 8.29 9.24
C LEU A 278 1.18 9.44 10.16
N SER A 279 2.45 9.77 10.24
CA SER A 279 2.92 10.99 10.90
C SER A 279 2.47 12.24 10.14
N ASP A 280 2.55 13.41 10.76
CA ASP A 280 2.23 14.68 10.11
C ASP A 280 2.98 14.84 8.78
N ASN A 281 2.30 15.34 7.77
CA ASN A 281 2.79 15.54 6.40
C ASN A 281 3.25 14.27 5.66
N ALA A 282 3.10 13.08 6.23
CA ALA A 282 3.48 11.83 5.58
C ALA A 282 2.61 11.55 4.34
N LYS A 283 3.23 10.95 3.33
CA LYS A 283 2.57 10.55 2.08
C LYS A 283 2.74 9.05 1.87
N PHE A 284 1.64 8.34 1.95
CA PHE A 284 1.59 6.93 1.68
C PHE A 284 0.74 6.64 0.44
N THR A 285 1.29 5.92 -0.52
CA THR A 285 0.54 5.50 -1.71
C THR A 285 0.67 3.99 -1.89
N PHE A 286 -0.47 3.31 -1.87
CA PHE A 286 -0.58 1.91 -2.22
C PHE A 286 -1.20 1.80 -3.62
N ILE A 287 -0.48 1.21 -4.55
CA ILE A 287 -0.93 0.99 -5.93
C ILE A 287 -1.05 -0.50 -6.17
N LYS A 288 -2.25 -0.96 -6.50
CA LYS A 288 -2.49 -2.29 -7.00
C LYS A 288 -2.87 -2.22 -8.48
N PHE A 289 -1.98 -2.68 -9.32
CA PHE A 289 -2.21 -2.79 -10.75
C PHE A 289 -2.37 -4.26 -11.13
N VAL A 290 -3.39 -4.58 -11.91
CA VAL A 290 -3.58 -5.93 -12.47
C VAL A 290 -3.35 -5.84 -13.98
N ASP A 291 -2.21 -6.34 -14.44
CA ASP A 291 -1.90 -6.46 -15.87
C ASP A 291 -2.39 -7.83 -16.37
N SER A 292 -3.45 -7.83 -17.13
CA SER A 292 -3.96 -9.03 -17.77
C SER A 292 -3.60 -8.99 -19.26
N ASN A 293 -2.39 -9.36 -19.62
CA ASN A 293 -2.06 -9.69 -21.01
C ASN A 293 -2.82 -10.96 -21.42
N ARG A 294 -3.96 -10.79 -22.04
CA ARG A 294 -4.82 -11.89 -22.42
C ARG A 294 -4.70 -12.30 -23.88
N SER A 295 -4.55 -13.62 -24.07
CA SER A 295 -4.90 -14.32 -25.31
C SER A 295 -6.41 -14.19 -25.58
N THR A 296 -6.78 -13.90 -26.80
CA THR A 296 -8.16 -13.69 -27.31
C THR A 296 -9.05 -14.95 -27.28
N ASN A 297 -8.68 -16.02 -26.61
CA ASN A 297 -9.46 -17.25 -26.55
C ASN A 297 -10.61 -17.15 -25.54
N SER A 298 -11.83 -17.12 -26.04
CA SER A 298 -13.10 -16.91 -25.31
C SER A 298 -13.45 -17.96 -24.25
N ASN A 299 -12.71 -19.07 -24.16
CA ASN A 299 -12.96 -20.16 -23.20
C ASN A 299 -12.14 -20.07 -21.91
N ASP A 300 -11.31 -19.06 -21.77
CA ASP A 300 -10.44 -18.91 -20.62
C ASP A 300 -11.16 -18.17 -19.48
N ARG A 301 -11.80 -18.93 -18.60
CA ARG A 301 -12.54 -18.44 -17.44
C ARG A 301 -11.60 -18.05 -16.28
N ARG A 302 -10.55 -17.29 -16.51
CA ARG A 302 -9.59 -16.90 -15.45
C ARG A 302 -10.20 -15.83 -14.58
N SER A 303 -10.32 -16.12 -13.30
CA SER A 303 -10.73 -15.16 -12.29
C SER A 303 -9.56 -14.23 -11.96
N PHE A 304 -9.80 -12.92 -12.00
CA PHE A 304 -8.83 -11.91 -11.56
C PHE A 304 -8.75 -11.90 -10.04
N ALA A 305 -7.54 -11.75 -9.50
CA ALA A 305 -7.35 -11.58 -8.08
C ALA A 305 -8.03 -10.28 -7.61
N GLY A 306 -8.96 -10.40 -6.69
CA GLY A 306 -9.56 -9.27 -5.99
C GLY A 306 -8.60 -8.65 -4.97
N VAL A 307 -9.00 -7.56 -4.36
CA VAL A 307 -8.32 -7.01 -3.19
C VAL A 307 -9.26 -7.10 -2.01
N LYS A 308 -8.82 -7.79 -0.97
CA LYS A 308 -9.58 -7.89 0.28
C LYS A 308 -8.89 -7.06 1.35
N PHE A 309 -9.63 -6.10 1.88
CA PHE A 309 -9.21 -5.26 3.00
C PHE A 309 -9.85 -5.79 4.28
N PHE A 310 -9.05 -6.12 5.27
CA PHE A 310 -9.52 -6.50 6.59
C PHE A 310 -8.47 -6.18 7.66
N GLY A 311 -8.89 -6.02 8.90
CA GLY A 311 -8.05 -5.91 10.08
C GLY A 311 -8.15 -7.16 10.93
N LYS A 312 -7.08 -7.54 11.59
CA LYS A 312 -6.96 -8.78 12.37
C LYS A 312 -8.08 -8.94 13.41
N ASP A 313 -8.51 -7.85 14.05
CA ASP A 313 -9.52 -7.84 15.11
C ASP A 313 -10.92 -7.44 14.59
N GLY A 314 -11.19 -7.59 13.30
CA GLY A 314 -12.44 -7.15 12.68
C GLY A 314 -12.53 -5.63 12.48
N GLU A 315 -11.45 -4.89 12.70
CA GLU A 315 -11.38 -3.45 12.51
C GLU A 315 -10.08 -3.02 11.83
N MET A 316 -10.19 -2.12 10.86
CA MET A 316 -9.07 -1.41 10.23
C MET A 316 -9.01 0.00 10.83
N ARG A 317 -7.87 0.34 11.43
CA ARG A 317 -7.64 1.65 12.06
C ARG A 317 -6.69 2.48 11.24
N PHE A 318 -7.07 3.74 11.02
CA PHE A 318 -6.28 4.74 10.31
C PHE A 318 -6.02 5.91 11.26
N ASN A 319 -4.78 6.06 11.71
CA ASN A 319 -4.33 7.21 12.50
C ASN A 319 -3.56 8.15 11.56
N ILE A 320 -4.17 9.26 11.17
CA ILE A 320 -3.67 10.08 10.08
C ILE A 320 -3.26 11.45 10.60
N GLY A 321 -1.97 11.71 10.66
CA GLY A 321 -1.42 12.99 11.11
C GLY A 321 -1.92 14.18 10.28
N ASN A 322 -1.67 15.38 10.76
CA ASN A 322 -2.08 16.60 10.07
C ASN A 322 -1.42 16.68 8.68
N ASN A 323 -2.21 17.07 7.68
CA ASN A 323 -1.79 17.14 6.27
C ASN A 323 -1.24 15.83 5.68
N ALA A 324 -1.32 14.71 6.39
CA ALA A 324 -0.89 13.42 5.88
C ALA A 324 -1.92 12.85 4.90
N LYS A 325 -1.44 12.05 3.94
CA LYS A 325 -2.27 11.42 2.91
C LYS A 325 -1.99 9.93 2.80
N ALA A 326 -3.04 9.12 2.93
CA ALA A 326 -3.05 7.72 2.59
C ALA A 326 -3.88 7.50 1.33
N GLU A 327 -3.24 7.16 0.23
CA GLU A 327 -3.89 6.94 -1.07
C GLU A 327 -3.81 5.47 -1.48
N PHE A 328 -4.96 4.86 -1.75
CA PHE A 328 -5.08 3.49 -2.25
C PHE A 328 -5.60 3.53 -3.68
N LYS A 329 -4.73 3.26 -4.66
CA LYS A 329 -5.06 3.30 -6.09
C LYS A 329 -5.18 1.88 -6.64
N LEU A 330 -6.40 1.45 -6.89
CA LEU A 330 -6.72 0.11 -7.36
C LEU A 330 -7.07 0.19 -8.85
N LYS A 331 -6.14 -0.25 -9.73
CA LYS A 331 -6.27 -0.14 -11.18
C LYS A 331 -6.25 -1.51 -11.84
N PRO A 332 -7.39 -2.03 -12.28
CA PRO A 332 -7.40 -3.17 -13.18
C PRO A 332 -6.94 -2.75 -14.59
N ASN A 333 -6.36 -3.66 -15.34
CA ASN A 333 -5.90 -3.41 -16.70
C ASN A 333 -7.07 -3.08 -17.65
N GLU A 334 -6.89 -2.04 -18.47
CA GLU A 334 -7.91 -1.52 -19.38
C GLU A 334 -8.18 -2.39 -20.63
N LYS A 335 -7.35 -3.40 -20.92
CA LYS A 335 -7.37 -4.12 -22.21
C LYS A 335 -8.17 -5.41 -22.26
N THR A 336 -8.86 -5.81 -21.22
CA THR A 336 -9.53 -7.12 -21.19
C THR A 336 -11.04 -7.03 -21.04
N THR A 337 -11.74 -7.71 -21.93
CA THR A 337 -13.13 -8.11 -21.74
C THR A 337 -13.18 -9.14 -20.61
N PRO A 338 -13.71 -8.82 -19.46
CA PRO A 338 -13.63 -9.68 -18.30
C PRO A 338 -14.90 -10.51 -18.17
N ASN A 339 -14.73 -11.81 -18.19
CA ASN A 339 -15.87 -12.67 -17.89
C ASN A 339 -16.12 -12.89 -16.39
N LYS A 340 -15.30 -12.44 -15.47
CA LYS A 340 -15.61 -12.36 -14.01
C LYS A 340 -14.41 -11.77 -13.23
N PRO A 341 -14.33 -10.47 -13.00
CA PRO A 341 -13.36 -9.92 -12.03
C PRO A 341 -13.78 -10.32 -10.61
N LEU A 342 -12.80 -10.55 -9.73
CA LEU A 342 -13.07 -10.72 -8.31
C LEU A 342 -13.43 -9.36 -7.67
N PRO A 343 -14.32 -9.32 -6.68
CA PRO A 343 -14.73 -8.10 -6.04
C PRO A 343 -13.59 -7.50 -5.23
N ILE A 344 -13.59 -6.17 -5.11
CA ILE A 344 -12.90 -5.49 -4.04
C ILE A 344 -13.80 -5.59 -2.82
N GLN A 345 -13.26 -6.06 -1.71
CA GLN A 345 -14.06 -6.32 -0.51
C GLN A 345 -13.46 -5.63 0.71
N PHE A 346 -14.27 -4.86 1.40
CA PHE A 346 -13.99 -4.37 2.74
C PHE A 346 -14.73 -5.26 3.75
N SER A 347 -13.98 -6.02 4.56
CA SER A 347 -14.54 -7.06 5.42
C SER A 347 -14.39 -6.78 6.92
N SER A 348 -13.92 -5.60 7.29
CA SER A 348 -13.79 -5.16 8.67
C SER A 348 -14.36 -3.77 8.85
N ASN A 349 -14.80 -3.46 10.04
CA ASN A 349 -15.17 -2.10 10.43
C ASN A 349 -13.99 -1.15 10.17
N ILE A 350 -14.30 0.11 9.91
CA ILE A 350 -13.30 1.14 9.67
C ILE A 350 -13.37 2.16 10.80
N SER A 351 -12.22 2.48 11.38
CA SER A 351 -12.05 3.67 12.20
C SER A 351 -10.92 4.54 11.65
N ALA A 352 -11.14 5.86 11.61
CA ALA A 352 -10.14 6.81 11.19
C ALA A 352 -10.15 8.05 12.10
N THR A 353 -8.97 8.51 12.49
CA THR A 353 -8.82 9.66 13.37
C THR A 353 -7.59 10.49 12.98
N GLY A 354 -7.69 11.83 13.21
CA GLY A 354 -6.60 12.78 12.94
C GLY A 354 -6.98 13.84 11.91
N GLY A 355 -5.99 14.63 11.44
CA GLY A 355 -6.22 15.81 10.59
C GLY A 355 -5.96 15.63 9.09
N GLY A 356 -5.78 14.39 8.60
CA GLY A 356 -5.34 14.12 7.23
C GLY A 356 -6.42 13.52 6.33
N THR A 357 -5.96 12.88 5.25
CA THR A 357 -6.82 12.33 4.20
C THR A 357 -6.57 10.84 4.00
N VAL A 358 -7.66 10.07 3.85
CA VAL A 358 -7.63 8.68 3.38
C VAL A 358 -8.49 8.58 2.13
N SER A 359 -7.93 8.11 1.03
CA SER A 359 -8.68 7.91 -0.21
C SER A 359 -8.45 6.52 -0.81
N PHE A 360 -9.53 5.89 -1.22
CA PHE A 360 -9.54 4.68 -2.03
C PHE A 360 -10.09 5.05 -3.41
N ASP A 361 -9.25 4.96 -4.45
CA ASP A 361 -9.63 5.21 -5.84
C ASP A 361 -9.64 3.89 -6.60
N ILE A 362 -10.84 3.44 -6.94
CA ILE A 362 -11.11 2.13 -7.52
C ILE A 362 -11.47 2.33 -9.00
N HIS A 363 -10.57 1.92 -9.87
CA HIS A 363 -10.81 1.90 -11.31
C HIS A 363 -11.08 0.47 -11.76
N ALA A 364 -12.30 0.16 -12.13
CA ALA A 364 -12.67 -1.16 -12.60
C ALA A 364 -13.32 -1.10 -13.99
N ASN A 365 -13.01 -2.06 -14.84
CA ASN A 365 -13.54 -2.15 -16.20
C ASN A 365 -15.00 -2.64 -16.28
N LEU A 366 -15.59 -2.56 -17.46
CA LEU A 366 -17.01 -2.77 -17.85
C LEU A 366 -17.74 -3.98 -17.25
N SER A 367 -17.06 -4.97 -16.70
CA SER A 367 -17.66 -6.17 -16.11
C SER A 367 -17.16 -6.44 -14.69
N ALA A 368 -16.55 -5.44 -14.04
CA ALA A 368 -16.15 -5.55 -12.65
C ALA A 368 -17.38 -5.82 -11.76
N ARG A 369 -17.20 -6.71 -10.77
CA ARG A 369 -18.19 -6.85 -9.69
C ARG A 369 -18.17 -5.59 -8.83
N SER A 370 -19.29 -5.34 -8.17
CA SER A 370 -19.41 -4.27 -7.19
C SER A 370 -18.33 -4.35 -6.12
N THR A 371 -17.88 -3.21 -5.63
CA THR A 371 -17.11 -3.16 -4.39
C THR A 371 -18.03 -3.52 -3.23
N GLU A 372 -17.70 -4.57 -2.49
CA GLU A 372 -18.51 -5.09 -1.40
C GLU A 372 -18.11 -4.45 -0.06
N LEU A 373 -19.06 -3.84 0.63
CA LEU A 373 -18.92 -3.31 1.97
C LEU A 373 -19.58 -4.29 2.95
N ASN A 374 -18.80 -5.24 3.45
CA ASN A 374 -19.22 -6.25 4.40
C ASN A 374 -18.79 -5.87 5.83
N MET A 375 -19.25 -4.71 6.29
CA MET A 375 -18.95 -4.14 7.59
C MET A 375 -20.21 -3.53 8.21
N SER A 376 -20.21 -3.37 9.54
CA SER A 376 -21.34 -2.78 10.28
C SER A 376 -21.08 -1.35 10.73
N SER A 377 -19.84 -0.88 10.72
CA SER A 377 -19.53 0.49 11.16
C SER A 377 -18.36 1.14 10.41
N ILE A 378 -18.51 2.44 10.21
CA ILE A 378 -17.46 3.37 9.77
C ILE A 378 -17.45 4.54 10.75
N ASN A 379 -16.37 4.67 11.53
CA ASN A 379 -16.18 5.71 12.54
C ASN A 379 -15.02 6.63 12.14
N ILE A 380 -15.31 7.89 11.86
CA ILE A 380 -14.33 8.88 11.41
C ILE A 380 -14.42 10.10 12.31
N SER A 381 -13.30 10.61 12.78
CA SER A 381 -13.25 11.69 13.76
C SER A 381 -12.03 12.60 13.59
N ASN A 382 -12.07 13.73 14.29
CA ASN A 382 -10.96 14.67 14.42
C ASN A 382 -10.46 15.30 13.11
N GLY A 383 -11.34 15.53 12.16
CA GLY A 383 -11.03 16.26 10.93
C GLY A 383 -10.57 15.41 9.74
N VAL A 384 -10.60 14.07 9.86
CA VAL A 384 -10.24 13.21 8.73
C VAL A 384 -11.18 13.41 7.54
N ASN A 385 -10.60 13.51 6.34
CA ASN A 385 -11.32 13.40 5.08
C ASN A 385 -11.17 11.96 4.56
N PHE A 386 -12.23 11.17 4.63
CA PHE A 386 -12.23 9.78 4.19
C PHE A 386 -13.11 9.59 2.96
N SER A 387 -12.55 9.03 1.89
CA SER A 387 -13.30 8.80 0.65
C SER A 387 -13.07 7.40 0.08
N ILE A 388 -14.13 6.82 -0.46
CA ILE A 388 -14.08 5.62 -1.31
C ILE A 388 -14.74 5.99 -2.63
N ASN A 389 -13.94 6.10 -3.68
CA ASN A 389 -14.37 6.50 -5.00
C ASN A 389 -14.30 5.31 -5.96
N SER A 390 -15.34 5.11 -6.74
CA SER A 390 -15.39 4.09 -7.78
C SER A 390 -15.54 4.73 -9.15
N HIS A 391 -14.69 4.33 -10.08
CA HIS A 391 -14.71 4.71 -11.49
C HIS A 391 -15.14 3.52 -12.37
N THR A 392 -16.10 2.74 -11.89
CA THR A 392 -16.51 1.50 -12.58
C THR A 392 -17.48 1.76 -13.71
N ARG A 393 -17.37 1.00 -14.79
CA ARG A 393 -18.27 1.05 -15.96
C ARG A 393 -19.33 -0.06 -15.97
N GLY A 394 -19.22 -1.07 -15.10
CA GLY A 394 -20.02 -2.28 -15.15
C GLY A 394 -21.27 -2.23 -14.30
N ASN A 395 -21.38 -3.15 -13.39
CA ASN A 395 -22.46 -3.32 -12.42
C ASN A 395 -22.47 -2.19 -11.36
N ASP A 396 -23.34 -2.32 -10.38
CA ASP A 396 -23.39 -1.39 -9.25
C ASP A 396 -21.99 -1.13 -8.66
N ALA A 397 -21.65 0.13 -8.40
CA ALA A 397 -20.32 0.48 -7.93
C ALA A 397 -20.06 -0.05 -6.51
N PHE A 398 -21.03 0.13 -5.61
CA PHE A 398 -20.95 -0.32 -4.23
C PHE A 398 -22.15 -1.17 -3.84
N LYS A 399 -21.88 -2.23 -3.07
CA LYS A 399 -22.91 -3.07 -2.48
C LYS A 399 -22.73 -3.15 -0.97
N ILE A 400 -23.68 -2.61 -0.22
CA ILE A 400 -23.71 -2.69 1.23
C ILE A 400 -24.35 -4.02 1.61
N GLN A 401 -23.63 -4.85 2.37
CA GLN A 401 -23.98 -6.25 2.66
C GLN A 401 -24.59 -6.47 4.05
N LYS A 402 -24.61 -5.44 4.90
CA LYS A 402 -25.11 -5.47 6.28
C LYS A 402 -25.69 -4.11 6.66
N ASP A 403 -26.43 -4.06 7.75
CA ASP A 403 -26.78 -2.80 8.39
C ASP A 403 -25.51 -2.01 8.69
N LEU A 404 -25.48 -0.76 8.22
CA LEU A 404 -24.28 0.08 8.27
C LEU A 404 -24.53 1.33 9.10
N THR A 405 -23.70 1.55 10.10
CA THR A 405 -23.64 2.79 10.88
C THR A 405 -22.43 3.61 10.44
N ILE A 406 -22.66 4.86 10.05
CA ILE A 406 -21.62 5.84 9.71
C ILE A 406 -21.63 6.95 10.75
N ASN A 407 -20.47 7.15 11.38
CA ASN A 407 -20.20 8.27 12.26
C ASN A 407 -18.99 9.05 11.71
N ALA A 408 -19.20 10.27 11.26
CA ALA A 408 -18.14 11.14 10.74
C ALA A 408 -18.08 12.46 11.55
N THR A 409 -18.23 12.38 12.86
CA THR A 409 -18.26 13.55 13.75
C THR A 409 -17.03 14.43 13.55
N ASN A 410 -17.24 15.72 13.27
CA ASN A 410 -16.20 16.71 12.92
C ASN A 410 -15.31 16.29 11.74
N SER A 411 -15.83 15.48 10.83
CA SER A 411 -15.08 14.90 9.73
C SER A 411 -15.94 14.79 8.47
N ASN A 412 -15.32 14.35 7.37
CA ASN A 412 -16.01 14.17 6.10
C ASN A 412 -15.86 12.71 5.65
N PHE A 413 -16.97 12.10 5.28
CA PHE A 413 -17.00 10.80 4.65
C PHE A 413 -17.68 10.86 3.29
N SER A 414 -17.09 10.23 2.27
CA SER A 414 -17.76 10.09 0.98
C SER A 414 -17.62 8.69 0.41
N LEU A 415 -18.74 8.18 -0.08
CA LEU A 415 -18.84 6.94 -0.86
C LEU A 415 -19.45 7.30 -2.20
N LYS A 416 -18.62 7.43 -3.25
CA LYS A 416 -19.06 8.01 -4.52
C LYS A 416 -18.65 7.15 -5.71
N GLN A 417 -19.55 7.03 -6.67
CA GLN A 417 -19.20 6.73 -8.04
C GLN A 417 -18.92 8.05 -8.77
N THR A 418 -17.72 8.18 -9.32
CA THR A 418 -17.32 9.34 -10.10
C THR A 418 -17.46 9.03 -11.60
N LYS A 419 -17.64 10.08 -12.40
CA LYS A 419 -17.75 9.98 -13.85
C LYS A 419 -16.46 9.40 -14.42
N ASP A 420 -16.56 8.31 -15.19
CA ASP A 420 -15.49 7.90 -16.08
C ASP A 420 -15.71 8.55 -17.47
N SER A 421 -14.63 8.89 -18.14
CA SER A 421 -14.64 9.59 -19.45
C SER A 421 -15.26 8.80 -20.62
N PHE A 422 -15.90 7.67 -20.35
CA PHE A 422 -16.43 6.77 -21.37
C PHE A 422 -17.96 6.57 -21.28
N SER A 423 -18.57 6.81 -22.42
CA SER A 423 -19.93 6.56 -22.91
C SER A 423 -21.11 6.19 -21.97
N ASN A 424 -22.20 6.86 -22.20
CA ASN A 424 -23.46 7.01 -21.47
C ASN A 424 -24.47 5.82 -21.54
N THR A 425 -24.11 4.64 -21.98
CA THR A 425 -25.11 3.63 -22.42
C THR A 425 -25.63 2.67 -21.35
N TYR A 426 -25.14 2.69 -20.12
CA TYR A 426 -25.54 1.68 -19.13
C TYR A 426 -26.21 2.29 -17.88
N LYS A 427 -27.41 1.79 -17.54
CA LYS A 427 -28.10 2.12 -16.29
C LYS A 427 -27.41 1.36 -15.14
N ARG A 428 -26.88 2.07 -14.15
CA ARG A 428 -26.14 1.52 -13.02
C ARG A 428 -26.49 2.21 -11.73
N ASN A 429 -26.34 1.49 -10.62
CA ASN A 429 -26.44 2.10 -9.31
C ASN A 429 -25.03 2.43 -8.76
N ALA A 430 -24.89 3.63 -8.23
CA ALA A 430 -23.71 3.97 -7.43
C ALA A 430 -23.69 3.13 -6.16
N ILE A 431 -24.84 3.03 -5.49
CA ILE A 431 -25.00 2.26 -4.26
C ILE A 431 -26.22 1.38 -4.38
N THR A 432 -26.07 0.10 -3.98
CA THR A 432 -27.18 -0.84 -3.80
C THR A 432 -27.16 -1.39 -2.38
N SER A 433 -28.29 -1.27 -1.66
CA SER A 433 -28.49 -1.81 -0.32
C SER A 433 -29.96 -2.13 -0.04
N THR A 434 -30.19 -3.28 0.59
CA THR A 434 -31.48 -3.62 1.23
C THR A 434 -31.40 -3.49 2.76
N HIS A 435 -30.22 -3.16 3.27
CA HIS A 435 -29.93 -3.06 4.69
C HIS A 435 -30.15 -1.64 5.21
N ASN A 436 -30.32 -1.52 6.53
CA ASN A 436 -30.50 -0.25 7.18
C ASN A 436 -29.21 0.59 7.15
N LEU A 437 -29.36 1.90 7.03
CA LEU A 437 -28.31 2.87 7.05
C LEU A 437 -28.56 3.89 8.18
N THR A 438 -27.64 3.98 9.14
CA THR A 438 -27.70 4.94 10.23
C THR A 438 -26.52 5.90 10.16
N ILE A 439 -26.79 7.21 10.14
CA ILE A 439 -25.74 8.23 10.08
C ILE A 439 -25.83 9.07 11.35
N LEU A 440 -24.78 8.95 12.19
CA LEU A 440 -24.76 9.54 13.52
C LEU A 440 -24.21 10.96 13.55
N GLY A 441 -23.27 11.34 12.67
CA GLY A 441 -22.70 12.67 12.68
C GLY A 441 -21.78 12.97 11.50
N GLY A 442 -21.39 14.24 11.38
CA GLY A 442 -20.46 14.76 10.38
C GLY A 442 -21.05 14.99 8.99
N ASN A 443 -20.19 15.30 8.02
CA ASN A 443 -20.58 15.49 6.63
C ASN A 443 -20.43 14.17 5.87
N VAL A 444 -21.55 13.64 5.39
CA VAL A 444 -21.59 12.35 4.70
C VAL A 444 -22.20 12.53 3.31
N THR A 445 -21.46 12.13 2.28
CA THR A 445 -21.94 12.17 0.88
C THR A 445 -21.96 10.76 0.30
N LEU A 446 -23.12 10.33 -0.17
CA LEU A 446 -23.35 9.00 -0.73
C LEU A 446 -24.01 9.10 -2.11
N GLY A 447 -23.57 8.25 -3.06
CA GLY A 447 -24.19 8.17 -4.38
C GLY A 447 -23.21 8.36 -5.53
N GLY A 448 -23.65 8.94 -6.62
CA GLY A 448 -22.79 9.06 -7.80
C GLY A 448 -23.19 10.12 -8.78
N GLU A 449 -22.22 10.44 -9.64
CA GLU A 449 -22.40 11.21 -10.85
C GLU A 449 -22.80 10.24 -11.97
N ASN A 450 -23.84 10.57 -12.75
CA ASN A 450 -24.37 9.73 -13.82
C ASN A 450 -24.82 8.31 -13.41
N SER A 451 -25.25 8.13 -12.17
CA SER A 451 -25.68 6.84 -11.65
C SER A 451 -26.91 6.96 -10.77
N SER A 452 -27.78 5.98 -10.83
CA SER A 452 -28.84 5.80 -9.84
C SER A 452 -28.28 5.30 -8.52
N SER A 453 -29.09 5.27 -7.46
CA SER A 453 -28.78 4.55 -6.21
C SER A 453 -30.07 3.94 -5.66
N SER A 454 -29.94 2.74 -5.07
CA SER A 454 -31.04 2.00 -4.48
C SER A 454 -30.69 1.59 -3.05
N ILE A 455 -31.24 2.29 -2.06
CA ILE A 455 -31.08 2.01 -0.63
C ILE A 455 -32.49 1.81 -0.06
N THR A 456 -32.95 0.57 -0.03
CA THR A 456 -34.35 0.23 0.30
C THR A 456 -34.56 -0.12 1.77
N GLY A 457 -33.51 -0.27 2.56
CA GLY A 457 -33.59 -0.32 4.02
C GLY A 457 -33.99 1.01 4.66
N ASN A 458 -34.16 1.03 5.97
CA ASN A 458 -34.45 2.26 6.69
C ASN A 458 -33.22 3.17 6.74
N ILE A 459 -33.40 4.47 6.54
CA ILE A 459 -32.34 5.48 6.61
C ILE A 459 -32.62 6.39 7.82
N ASN A 460 -31.70 6.37 8.80
CA ASN A 460 -31.81 7.16 10.01
C ASN A 460 -30.68 8.21 10.06
N ILE A 461 -31.02 9.48 10.15
CA ILE A 461 -30.08 10.60 10.16
C ILE A 461 -30.20 11.33 11.49
N SER A 462 -29.16 11.26 12.33
CA SER A 462 -29.11 11.88 13.65
C SER A 462 -28.86 13.39 13.58
N ASN A 463 -29.11 14.09 14.68
CA ASN A 463 -29.08 15.56 14.77
C ASN A 463 -27.74 16.22 14.37
N ASN A 464 -26.62 15.52 14.56
CA ASN A 464 -25.28 16.05 14.22
C ASN A 464 -24.82 15.67 12.80
N ALA A 465 -25.67 15.02 12.02
CA ALA A 465 -25.34 14.58 10.68
C ALA A 465 -25.83 15.56 9.62
N ASN A 466 -24.97 15.84 8.64
CA ASN A 466 -25.26 16.58 7.43
C ASN A 466 -25.02 15.66 6.23
N VAL A 467 -26.11 15.15 5.66
CA VAL A 467 -26.08 14.07 4.67
C VAL A 467 -26.47 14.58 3.29
N THR A 468 -25.71 14.22 2.28
CA THR A 468 -26.09 14.37 0.87
C THR A 468 -26.24 13.00 0.22
N LEU A 469 -27.42 12.71 -0.30
CA LEU A 469 -27.67 11.56 -1.18
C LEU A 469 -27.81 12.08 -2.60
N GLN A 470 -27.00 11.57 -3.52
CA GLN A 470 -26.96 12.10 -4.88
C GLN A 470 -27.10 11.02 -5.96
N ALA A 471 -27.85 11.36 -7.01
CA ALA A 471 -27.93 10.65 -8.27
C ALA A 471 -28.04 11.68 -9.40
N TYR A 472 -26.91 12.25 -9.78
CA TYR A 472 -26.85 13.42 -10.66
C TYR A 472 -26.59 13.01 -12.12
N THR A 473 -27.23 13.68 -13.07
CA THR A 473 -26.88 13.64 -14.49
C THR A 473 -26.12 14.90 -14.87
N ASP A 474 -25.00 14.71 -15.56
CA ASP A 474 -24.32 15.82 -16.24
C ASP A 474 -25.20 16.30 -17.41
N ASN A 475 -25.35 17.63 -17.53
CA ASN A 475 -26.13 18.27 -18.57
C ASN A 475 -25.47 18.25 -19.98
N SER A 476 -24.48 17.40 -20.22
CA SER A 476 -23.91 17.23 -21.55
C SER A 476 -24.94 16.57 -22.48
N ASN A 477 -25.13 17.13 -23.66
CA ASN A 477 -26.17 16.90 -24.66
C ASN A 477 -26.32 15.48 -25.25
N GLU A 478 -25.81 14.45 -24.58
CA GLU A 478 -25.91 13.06 -25.03
C GLU A 478 -26.98 12.32 -24.23
N GLY A 479 -28.17 12.21 -24.80
CA GLY A 479 -29.25 11.33 -24.39
C GLY A 479 -29.57 11.34 -22.87
N LYS A 480 -30.46 12.22 -22.43
CA LYS A 480 -30.97 12.31 -21.05
C LYS A 480 -31.41 10.94 -20.53
N GLN A 481 -30.56 10.23 -19.83
CA GLN A 481 -30.96 9.06 -19.05
C GLN A 481 -31.31 9.52 -17.64
N GLU A 482 -32.57 9.30 -17.25
CA GLU A 482 -33.03 9.59 -15.91
C GLU A 482 -32.25 8.78 -14.86
N ARG A 483 -31.72 9.47 -13.86
CA ARG A 483 -31.05 8.87 -12.72
C ARG A 483 -31.94 8.99 -11.49
N THR A 484 -32.18 7.89 -10.82
CA THR A 484 -33.15 7.80 -9.74
C THR A 484 -32.49 7.41 -8.42
N LEU A 485 -32.78 8.17 -7.36
CA LEU A 485 -32.61 7.74 -5.98
C LEU A 485 -33.84 6.92 -5.59
N THR A 486 -33.67 5.62 -5.34
CA THR A 486 -34.73 4.77 -4.78
C THR A 486 -34.39 4.50 -3.32
N LEU A 487 -35.22 4.97 -2.42
CA LEU A 487 -34.94 4.98 -0.98
C LEU A 487 -36.09 4.30 -0.23
N GLY A 488 -35.80 3.69 0.93
CA GLY A 488 -36.80 3.16 1.85
C GLY A 488 -37.37 4.24 2.76
N ASN A 489 -37.76 3.86 3.98
CA ASN A 489 -38.19 4.82 4.98
C ASN A 489 -37.04 5.74 5.41
N ILE A 490 -37.33 7.04 5.61
CA ILE A 490 -36.33 8.00 6.03
C ILE A 490 -36.79 8.75 7.28
N SER A 491 -35.95 8.75 8.31
CA SER A 491 -36.12 9.56 9.53
C SER A 491 -34.97 10.54 9.66
N ILE A 492 -35.29 11.83 9.73
CA ILE A 492 -34.32 12.93 9.76
C ILE A 492 -34.44 13.69 11.08
N ASN A 493 -33.37 13.64 11.86
CA ASN A 493 -33.17 14.50 13.03
C ASN A 493 -32.04 15.52 12.81
N GLY A 494 -31.25 15.37 11.74
CA GLY A 494 -30.20 16.29 11.29
C GLY A 494 -30.55 16.99 10.00
N LYS A 495 -29.61 16.94 9.04
CA LYS A 495 -29.80 17.55 7.71
C LYS A 495 -29.71 16.50 6.63
N LEU A 496 -30.68 16.49 5.71
CA LEU A 496 -30.63 15.67 4.49
C LEU A 496 -30.84 16.55 3.27
N ASN A 497 -29.91 16.42 2.33
CA ASN A 497 -30.01 16.96 0.99
C ASN A 497 -30.13 15.80 -0.03
N LEU A 498 -31.23 15.73 -0.77
CA LEU A 498 -31.41 14.85 -1.92
C LEU A 498 -31.16 15.66 -3.19
N VAL A 499 -30.18 15.21 -3.99
CA VAL A 499 -29.78 15.85 -5.25
C VAL A 499 -29.84 14.84 -6.37
N GLY A 500 -30.61 15.11 -7.44
CA GLY A 500 -30.67 14.15 -8.55
C GLY A 500 -31.63 14.53 -9.66
N SER A 501 -31.80 13.63 -10.64
CA SER A 501 -32.86 13.77 -11.65
C SER A 501 -34.20 13.42 -11.03
N ASN A 502 -34.29 12.22 -10.46
CA ASN A 502 -35.51 11.72 -9.82
C ASN A 502 -35.21 11.20 -8.41
N ALA A 503 -36.13 11.36 -7.49
CA ALA A 503 -36.09 10.71 -6.20
C ALA A 503 -37.40 10.00 -5.91
N LYS A 504 -37.32 8.73 -5.49
CA LYS A 504 -38.45 7.91 -5.08
C LYS A 504 -38.22 7.36 -3.70
N ILE A 505 -39.06 7.74 -2.75
CA ILE A 505 -39.06 7.23 -1.38
C ILE A 505 -40.21 6.22 -1.29
N ASN A 506 -39.84 4.91 -1.28
CA ASN A 506 -40.78 3.79 -1.18
C ASN A 506 -41.14 3.54 0.30
N GLY A 507 -41.70 4.53 0.96
CA GLY A 507 -42.00 4.45 2.38
C GLY A 507 -42.29 5.84 2.94
N ASN A 508 -42.11 5.99 4.24
CA ASN A 508 -42.40 7.22 4.97
C ASN A 508 -41.17 8.12 4.98
N LEU A 509 -41.41 9.45 4.91
CA LEU A 509 -40.43 10.48 5.20
C LEU A 509 -40.85 11.24 6.46
N SER A 510 -40.00 11.24 7.47
CA SER A 510 -40.19 11.94 8.71
C SER A 510 -39.08 12.97 8.94
N VAL A 511 -39.45 14.25 9.04
CA VAL A 511 -38.57 15.36 9.36
C VAL A 511 -38.90 15.82 10.76
N LEU A 512 -38.02 15.55 11.74
CA LEU A 512 -38.25 15.84 13.14
C LEU A 512 -38.09 17.36 13.43
N LYS A 513 -38.54 17.80 14.60
CA LYS A 513 -38.39 19.20 15.04
C LYS A 513 -36.90 19.59 15.07
N GLY A 514 -36.56 20.70 14.42
CA GLY A 514 -35.17 21.19 14.29
C GLY A 514 -34.36 20.55 13.14
N ALA A 515 -34.88 19.50 12.52
CA ALA A 515 -34.27 18.90 11.34
C ALA A 515 -34.53 19.68 10.05
N THR A 516 -33.69 19.44 9.06
CA THR A 516 -33.81 20.05 7.72
C THR A 516 -33.81 18.99 6.63
N PHE A 517 -34.80 19.06 5.77
CA PHE A 517 -34.86 18.28 4.54
C PHE A 517 -34.81 19.20 3.34
N LYS A 518 -33.94 18.94 2.38
CA LYS A 518 -33.85 19.63 1.10
C LYS A 518 -33.93 18.63 -0.03
N GLY A 519 -34.99 18.72 -0.84
CA GLY A 519 -35.18 17.87 -2.03
C GLY A 519 -34.93 18.69 -3.29
N GLU A 520 -33.78 18.51 -3.94
CA GLU A 520 -33.40 19.19 -5.18
C GLU A 520 -33.37 18.19 -6.33
N THR A 521 -34.45 18.09 -7.07
CA THR A 521 -34.52 17.18 -8.22
C THR A 521 -34.85 17.90 -9.51
N ASN A 522 -34.36 17.38 -10.64
CA ASN A 522 -34.64 17.98 -11.93
C ASN A 522 -36.08 17.65 -12.39
N ASP A 523 -36.49 16.36 -12.24
CA ASP A 523 -37.69 15.84 -12.88
C ASP A 523 -38.81 15.48 -11.88
N SER A 524 -38.51 14.72 -10.80
CA SER A 524 -39.56 14.32 -9.86
C SER A 524 -39.08 14.02 -8.46
N LEU A 525 -39.97 14.23 -7.50
CA LEU A 525 -39.91 13.68 -6.15
C LEU A 525 -41.21 12.92 -5.86
N ASN A 526 -41.12 11.63 -5.55
CA ASN A 526 -42.26 10.78 -5.24
C ASN A 526 -42.10 10.12 -3.88
N ILE A 527 -42.98 10.41 -2.92
CA ILE A 527 -43.06 9.76 -1.61
C ILE A 527 -44.33 8.90 -1.61
N THR A 528 -44.18 7.57 -1.49
CA THR A 528 -45.33 6.66 -1.58
C THR A 528 -46.06 6.46 -0.25
N GLY A 529 -45.41 6.73 0.86
CA GLY A 529 -45.96 6.62 2.20
C GLY A 529 -46.40 7.98 2.77
N ASN A 530 -46.29 8.12 4.09
CA ASN A 530 -46.61 9.35 4.80
C ASN A 530 -45.42 10.31 4.81
N PHE A 531 -45.67 11.58 4.54
CA PHE A 531 -44.70 12.65 4.76
C PHE A 531 -45.08 13.45 6.01
N THR A 532 -44.30 13.26 7.08
CA THR A 532 -44.50 14.00 8.34
C THR A 532 -43.38 15.04 8.47
N ASN A 533 -43.73 16.32 8.43
CA ASN A 533 -42.79 17.42 8.57
C ASN A 533 -43.06 18.22 9.86
N ASN A 534 -42.20 18.06 10.87
CA ASN A 534 -42.18 18.85 12.10
C ASN A 534 -40.96 19.79 12.15
N GLY A 535 -40.10 19.75 11.13
CA GLY A 535 -38.91 20.58 10.98
C GLY A 535 -39.04 21.59 9.84
N THR A 536 -37.98 21.73 9.05
CA THR A 536 -37.94 22.57 7.85
C THR A 536 -37.74 21.72 6.63
N SER A 537 -38.67 21.81 5.66
CA SER A 537 -38.57 21.09 4.38
C SER A 537 -38.62 22.08 3.22
N GLU A 538 -37.64 22.02 2.35
CA GLU A 538 -37.51 22.77 1.12
C GLU A 538 -37.46 21.78 -0.05
N ILE A 539 -38.45 21.88 -0.95
CA ILE A 539 -38.55 20.96 -2.11
C ILE A 539 -38.52 21.81 -3.37
N ASN A 540 -37.47 21.66 -4.16
CA ASN A 540 -37.25 22.37 -5.41
C ASN A 540 -37.18 21.40 -6.58
N ILE A 541 -38.20 21.41 -7.43
CA ILE A 541 -38.32 20.59 -8.61
C ILE A 541 -38.22 21.47 -9.85
N LYS A 542 -37.23 21.25 -10.70
CA LYS A 542 -37.03 22.09 -11.89
C LYS A 542 -38.04 21.83 -13.00
N GLN A 543 -38.41 20.58 -13.20
CA GLN A 543 -39.38 20.14 -14.22
C GLN A 543 -40.07 18.89 -13.69
N GLY A 544 -41.39 18.74 -13.87
CA GLY A 544 -42.07 17.50 -13.57
C GLY A 544 -42.90 17.50 -12.28
N VAL A 545 -43.04 16.38 -11.58
CA VAL A 545 -44.10 16.14 -10.60
C VAL A 545 -43.58 15.95 -9.19
N VAL A 546 -44.27 16.59 -8.24
CA VAL A 546 -44.10 16.34 -6.80
C VAL A 546 -45.31 15.54 -6.30
N ASN A 547 -45.04 14.33 -5.79
CA ASN A 547 -46.04 13.53 -5.08
C ASN A 547 -45.52 13.24 -3.66
N LEU A 548 -46.25 13.73 -2.66
CA LEU A 548 -45.83 13.64 -1.26
C LEU A 548 -46.61 12.61 -0.44
N GLY A 549 -47.50 11.86 -1.08
CA GLY A 549 -48.35 10.90 -0.38
C GLY A 549 -49.29 11.62 0.62
N ASN A 550 -49.45 11.04 1.82
CA ASN A 550 -50.21 11.70 2.90
C ASN A 550 -49.33 12.67 3.67
N VAL A 551 -49.65 13.96 3.66
CA VAL A 551 -48.85 15.01 4.30
C VAL A 551 -49.40 15.41 5.66
N THR A 552 -48.55 15.36 6.68
CA THR A 552 -48.81 15.97 7.98
C THR A 552 -47.72 17.02 8.21
N ASN A 553 -48.09 18.31 8.26
CA ASN A 553 -47.15 19.41 8.40
C ASN A 553 -47.38 20.20 9.71
N GLY A 554 -46.45 20.01 10.65
CA GLY A 554 -46.37 20.81 11.89
C GLY A 554 -45.21 21.79 11.91
N GLY A 555 -44.42 21.88 10.81
CA GLY A 555 -43.25 22.72 10.66
C GLY A 555 -43.31 23.65 9.45
N ASN A 556 -42.16 24.01 8.91
CA ASN A 556 -42.05 24.83 7.71
C ASN A 556 -41.92 23.96 6.48
N LEU A 557 -42.84 24.10 5.50
CA LEU A 557 -42.80 23.40 4.23
C LEU A 557 -42.86 24.40 3.08
N ASN A 558 -41.78 24.43 2.27
CA ASN A 558 -41.73 25.24 1.06
C ASN A 558 -41.55 24.33 -0.16
N ILE A 559 -42.40 24.45 -1.15
CA ILE A 559 -42.36 23.68 -2.40
C ILE A 559 -42.30 24.64 -3.57
N THR A 560 -41.24 24.54 -4.35
CA THR A 560 -41.07 25.33 -5.57
C THR A 560 -41.01 24.39 -6.76
N THR A 561 -41.88 24.58 -7.74
CA THR A 561 -41.87 23.85 -9.00
C THR A 561 -41.87 24.82 -10.17
N ASN A 562 -41.04 24.58 -11.16
CA ASN A 562 -41.06 25.30 -12.44
C ASN A 562 -41.74 24.46 -13.52
N ALA A 563 -42.73 23.64 -13.15
CA ALA A 563 -43.51 22.86 -14.12
C ALA A 563 -44.16 23.81 -15.13
N LYS A 564 -43.90 23.61 -16.42
CA LYS A 564 -44.70 24.26 -17.47
C LYS A 564 -46.10 23.67 -17.36
N THR A 565 -47.03 24.48 -16.89
CA THR A 565 -48.47 24.20 -17.07
C THR A 565 -48.76 24.31 -18.57
N ASN A 566 -49.10 23.18 -19.21
CA ASN A 566 -49.70 23.19 -20.53
C ASN A 566 -51.15 23.65 -20.44
#